data_a14fda250f8a2782dcd62b2e79c78daa
#
_entry.id   a14fda250f8a2782dcd62b2e79c78daa
#
_cell.length_a   1.000
_cell.length_b   1.000
_cell.length_c   1.000
_cell.angle_alpha   90.00
_cell.angle_beta   90.00
_cell.angle_gamma   90.00
#
_symmetry.space_group_name_H-M   'P 1'
#
loop_
_entity.id
_entity.type
_entity.pdbx_description
1 polymer ?
#
loop_
_entity_poly.entity_id
_entity_poly.type
_entity_poly.pdbx_seq_one_letter_code
_entity_poly.pdbx_strand_id
1 'polypeptide(L)'
;SIGGKTGVDFDSYKNMVGAFHMPKLVYTNVSVLRTLPDDQFSGGMGEVIKHGLIRDKEYFDWIQTNKEKILAKDADTLKLLIQGSDFIKREVVEIDPTEQNERATLNFGHTLGHAIEKLKNFTMLHGHCVAVGALAAMNICKERGLVKQDEIDAYKALMEYFFIPTSISGLNTEEVIAATKNDKKMEAGVIKFILLDRVGHAYIDRTVTKDEMERALATIFR
;
A
#
# COMPACT_ATOMS: atom_id res chain seq x y z
N SER A 1 -11.23 7.54 -6.63
CA SER A 1 -12.46 7.55 -7.46
C SER A 1 -12.79 6.17 -8.00
N ILE A 2 -11.79 5.39 -8.47
CA ILE A 2 -12.02 4.04 -8.97
C ILE A 2 -12.44 3.12 -7.81
N GLY A 3 -13.53 2.38 -8.00
CA GLY A 3 -14.04 1.40 -7.04
C GLY A 3 -15.13 1.90 -6.11
N GLY A 4 -15.60 3.12 -6.28
CA GLY A 4 -16.84 3.63 -5.68
C GLY A 4 -16.93 3.61 -4.16
N LYS A 5 -15.84 3.40 -3.43
CA LYS A 5 -15.82 3.56 -1.98
C LYS A 5 -15.94 5.05 -1.65
N THR A 6 -17.02 5.42 -0.98
CA THR A 6 -17.18 6.74 -0.39
C THR A 6 -17.14 6.61 1.13
N GLY A 7 -16.59 7.59 1.82
CA GLY A 7 -16.50 7.55 3.27
C GLY A 7 -16.31 8.94 3.86
N VAL A 8 -16.88 9.14 5.03
CA VAL A 8 -16.73 10.35 5.83
C VAL A 8 -16.13 9.96 7.17
N ASP A 9 -15.14 10.70 7.59
CA ASP A 9 -14.55 10.54 8.91
C ASP A 9 -15.49 11.14 9.95
N PHE A 10 -15.64 10.45 11.07
CA PHE A 10 -16.47 10.90 12.17
C PHE A 10 -15.69 10.76 13.48
N ASP A 11 -15.49 11.89 14.16
CA ASP A 11 -14.67 12.00 15.36
C ASP A 11 -13.23 11.47 15.11
N SER A 12 -12.75 10.55 15.90
CA SER A 12 -11.42 9.91 15.75
C SER A 12 -11.40 8.69 14.82
N TYR A 13 -12.52 8.39 14.15
CA TYR A 13 -12.66 7.20 13.30
C TYR A 13 -12.74 7.58 11.82
N LYS A 14 -11.87 6.95 11.01
CA LYS A 14 -11.89 7.10 9.55
C LYS A 14 -12.97 6.24 8.89
N ASN A 15 -13.58 6.78 7.83
CA ASN A 15 -14.52 6.07 6.94
C ASN A 15 -15.68 5.39 7.68
N MET A 16 -16.24 6.02 8.71
CA MET A 16 -17.30 5.42 9.54
C MET A 16 -18.66 5.37 8.84
N VAL A 17 -18.96 6.39 8.05
CA VAL A 17 -20.20 6.48 7.28
C VAL A 17 -19.85 6.55 5.81
N GLY A 18 -20.35 5.61 5.03
CA GLY A 18 -20.05 5.54 3.61
C GLY A 18 -20.90 4.52 2.86
N ALA A 19 -20.74 4.49 1.56
CA ALA A 19 -21.43 3.57 0.67
C ALA A 19 -20.54 3.17 -0.51
N PHE A 20 -20.88 2.05 -1.16
CA PHE A 20 -20.38 1.73 -2.48
C PHE A 20 -21.24 2.46 -3.52
N HIS A 21 -20.68 3.47 -4.17
CA HIS A 21 -21.32 4.21 -5.25
C HIS A 21 -20.36 4.37 -6.42
N MET A 22 -20.53 3.51 -7.43
CA MET A 22 -19.63 3.47 -8.59
C MET A 22 -19.76 4.74 -9.43
N PRO A 23 -18.63 5.38 -9.83
CA PRO A 23 -18.65 6.53 -10.72
C PRO A 23 -19.08 6.11 -12.12
N LYS A 24 -19.83 6.97 -12.80
CA LYS A 24 -20.15 6.80 -14.24
C LYS A 24 -18.98 7.17 -15.14
N LEU A 25 -18.11 8.06 -14.68
CA LEU A 25 -16.92 8.52 -15.36
C LEU A 25 -15.86 8.89 -14.32
N VAL A 26 -14.62 8.49 -14.57
CA VAL A 26 -13.44 8.99 -13.86
C VAL A 26 -12.61 9.80 -14.85
N TYR A 27 -12.51 11.10 -14.61
CA TYR A 27 -11.68 12.01 -15.40
C TYR A 27 -10.45 12.41 -14.59
N THR A 28 -9.25 12.15 -15.12
CA THR A 28 -7.99 12.47 -14.46
C THR A 28 -7.20 13.49 -15.28
N ASN A 29 -6.97 14.67 -14.71
CA ASN A 29 -6.11 15.69 -15.29
C ASN A 29 -4.76 15.69 -14.57
N VAL A 30 -3.73 15.14 -15.22
CA VAL A 30 -2.38 15.04 -14.63
C VAL A 30 -1.71 16.39 -14.38
N SER A 31 -2.16 17.47 -15.04
CA SER A 31 -1.56 18.80 -14.87
C SER A 31 -1.69 19.35 -13.44
N VAL A 32 -2.69 18.88 -12.68
CA VAL A 32 -2.89 19.31 -11.28
C VAL A 32 -1.77 18.80 -10.36
N LEU A 33 -1.01 17.76 -10.76
CA LEU A 33 0.12 17.25 -10.00
C LEU A 33 1.32 18.22 -9.96
N ARG A 34 1.34 19.24 -10.83
CA ARG A 34 2.39 20.27 -10.82
C ARG A 34 2.40 21.09 -9.53
N THR A 35 1.23 21.31 -8.94
CA THR A 35 1.06 22.08 -7.70
C THR A 35 0.91 21.19 -6.46
N LEU A 36 0.93 19.86 -6.64
CA LEU A 36 0.88 18.94 -5.51
C LEU A 36 2.18 19.04 -4.71
N PRO A 37 2.13 19.25 -3.38
CA PRO A 37 3.31 19.22 -2.52
C PRO A 37 4.10 17.92 -2.67
N ASP A 38 5.42 17.99 -2.54
CA ASP A 38 6.29 16.84 -2.83
C ASP A 38 6.09 15.68 -1.84
N ASP A 39 5.75 15.97 -0.59
CA ASP A 39 5.39 14.97 0.41
C ASP A 39 4.09 14.22 0.02
N GLN A 40 3.08 14.94 -0.50
CA GLN A 40 1.84 14.35 -0.97
C GLN A 40 2.06 13.51 -2.24
N PHE A 41 2.93 13.97 -3.13
CA PHE A 41 3.33 13.19 -4.30
C PHE A 41 4.04 11.90 -3.87
N SER A 42 4.99 12.00 -2.93
CA SER A 42 5.68 10.86 -2.33
C SER A 42 4.70 9.86 -1.69
N GLY A 43 3.74 10.35 -0.90
CA GLY A 43 2.68 9.50 -0.33
C GLY A 43 1.85 8.78 -1.41
N GLY A 44 1.51 9.48 -2.49
CA GLY A 44 0.83 8.89 -3.65
C GLY A 44 1.64 7.79 -4.32
N MET A 45 2.96 7.96 -4.44
CA MET A 45 3.86 6.95 -5.01
C MET A 45 3.88 5.66 -4.20
N GLY A 46 3.70 5.69 -2.88
CA GLY A 46 3.58 4.48 -2.06
C GLY A 46 2.46 3.56 -2.53
N GLU A 47 1.29 4.12 -2.88
CA GLU A 47 0.16 3.37 -3.42
C GLU A 47 0.39 2.90 -4.87
N VAL A 48 0.98 3.75 -5.70
CA VAL A 48 1.24 3.44 -7.11
C VAL A 48 2.24 2.28 -7.24
N ILE A 49 3.34 2.29 -6.50
CA ILE A 49 4.34 1.22 -6.49
C ILE A 49 3.71 -0.09 -5.98
N LYS A 50 2.87 0.00 -4.95
CA LYS A 50 2.12 -1.15 -4.43
C LYS A 50 1.30 -1.83 -5.52
N HIS A 51 0.65 -1.10 -6.42
CA HIS A 51 -0.12 -1.70 -7.51
C HIS A 51 0.75 -2.61 -8.39
N GLY A 52 1.98 -2.21 -8.70
CA GLY A 52 2.94 -3.06 -9.40
C GLY A 52 3.31 -4.32 -8.62
N LEU A 53 3.58 -4.17 -7.31
CA LEU A 53 3.92 -5.31 -6.45
C LEU A 53 2.81 -6.37 -6.38
N ILE A 54 1.55 -5.96 -6.32
CA ILE A 54 0.42 -6.88 -6.09
C ILE A 54 -0.17 -7.47 -7.37
N ARG A 55 0.00 -6.83 -8.54
CA ARG A 55 -0.74 -7.24 -9.73
C ARG A 55 0.08 -7.28 -11.02
N ASP A 56 1.14 -6.49 -11.16
CA ASP A 56 1.83 -6.31 -12.43
C ASP A 56 3.32 -5.99 -12.22
N LYS A 57 4.15 -7.05 -12.35
CA LYS A 57 5.61 -6.90 -12.23
C LYS A 57 6.19 -6.02 -13.34
N GLU A 58 5.65 -6.08 -14.56
CA GLU A 58 6.14 -5.26 -15.68
C GLU A 58 5.91 -3.78 -15.40
N TYR A 59 4.76 -3.45 -14.80
CA TYR A 59 4.48 -2.09 -14.34
C TYR A 59 5.43 -1.66 -13.20
N PHE A 60 5.75 -2.54 -12.26
CA PHE A 60 6.75 -2.27 -11.24
C PHE A 60 8.14 -1.97 -11.86
N ASP A 61 8.59 -2.79 -12.79
CA ASP A 61 9.86 -2.63 -13.50
C ASP A 61 9.87 -1.34 -14.35
N TRP A 62 8.71 -1.01 -14.96
CA TRP A 62 8.54 0.23 -15.71
C TRP A 62 8.69 1.47 -14.82
N ILE A 63 8.14 1.44 -13.59
CA ILE A 63 8.32 2.53 -12.61
C ILE A 63 9.81 2.71 -12.29
N GLN A 64 10.54 1.61 -12.05
CA GLN A 64 11.98 1.66 -11.77
C GLN A 64 12.75 2.33 -12.93
N THR A 65 12.44 1.94 -14.15
CA THR A 65 13.10 2.46 -15.36
C THR A 65 12.80 3.94 -15.60
N ASN A 66 11.60 4.40 -15.25
CA ASN A 66 11.15 5.78 -15.52
C ASN A 66 11.17 6.69 -14.28
N LYS A 67 11.76 6.26 -13.16
CA LYS A 67 11.71 6.98 -11.88
C LYS A 67 12.18 8.44 -11.96
N GLU A 68 13.18 8.74 -12.78
CA GLU A 68 13.69 10.10 -12.96
C GLU A 68 12.65 11.02 -13.62
N LYS A 69 12.00 10.55 -14.67
CA LYS A 69 10.93 11.30 -15.37
C LYS A 69 9.68 11.45 -14.48
N ILE A 70 9.36 10.41 -13.69
CA ILE A 70 8.26 10.44 -12.74
C ILE A 70 8.53 11.52 -11.67
N LEU A 71 9.71 11.52 -11.08
CA LEU A 71 10.09 12.52 -10.07
C LEU A 71 10.14 13.94 -10.64
N ALA A 72 10.59 14.08 -11.89
CA ALA A 72 10.57 15.37 -12.61
C ALA A 72 9.15 15.82 -13.01
N LYS A 73 8.11 15.02 -12.68
CA LYS A 73 6.71 15.29 -13.02
C LYS A 73 6.51 15.48 -14.54
N ASP A 74 7.24 14.71 -15.38
CA ASP A 74 7.05 14.72 -16.83
C ASP A 74 5.62 14.32 -17.19
N ALA A 75 4.93 15.15 -17.97
CA ALA A 75 3.49 15.03 -18.17
C ALA A 75 3.08 13.74 -18.89
N ASP A 76 3.87 13.29 -19.88
CA ASP A 76 3.54 12.09 -20.63
C ASP A 76 3.86 10.83 -19.82
N THR A 77 4.96 10.86 -19.07
CA THR A 77 5.30 9.78 -18.13
C THR A 77 4.26 9.65 -17.01
N LEU A 78 3.79 10.79 -16.45
CA LEU A 78 2.73 10.77 -15.43
C LEU A 78 1.40 10.25 -15.95
N LYS A 79 1.05 10.52 -17.22
CA LYS A 79 -0.15 9.92 -17.83
C LYS A 79 -0.05 8.39 -17.84
N LEU A 80 1.08 7.85 -18.27
CA LEU A 80 1.31 6.41 -18.32
C LEU A 80 1.32 5.80 -16.90
N LEU A 81 1.95 6.48 -15.94
CA LEU A 81 1.98 6.07 -14.55
C LEU A 81 0.57 5.94 -13.97
N ILE A 82 -0.25 6.98 -14.11
CA ILE A 82 -1.62 6.98 -13.59
C ILE A 82 -2.49 5.98 -14.33
N GLN A 83 -2.36 5.91 -15.66
CA GLN A 83 -3.10 4.95 -16.48
C GLN A 83 -2.83 3.50 -16.04
N GLY A 84 -1.58 3.11 -15.83
CA GLY A 84 -1.23 1.77 -15.37
C GLY A 84 -1.81 1.48 -13.98
N SER A 85 -1.63 2.42 -13.04
CA SER A 85 -2.17 2.31 -11.69
C SER A 85 -3.71 2.19 -11.69
N ASP A 86 -4.39 3.00 -12.51
CA ASP A 86 -5.85 3.00 -12.63
C ASP A 86 -6.37 1.70 -13.29
N PHE A 87 -5.66 1.16 -14.27
CA PHE A 87 -6.04 -0.11 -14.91
C PHE A 87 -5.93 -1.27 -13.93
N ILE A 88 -4.85 -1.38 -13.17
CA ILE A 88 -4.69 -2.40 -12.15
C ILE A 88 -5.84 -2.33 -11.13
N LYS A 89 -6.11 -1.13 -10.62
CA LYS A 89 -7.19 -0.95 -9.65
C LYS A 89 -8.57 -1.24 -10.25
N ARG A 90 -8.81 -0.85 -11.51
CA ARG A 90 -10.06 -1.14 -12.22
C ARG A 90 -10.29 -2.63 -12.36
N GLU A 91 -9.30 -3.39 -12.83
CA GLU A 91 -9.41 -4.84 -12.99
C GLU A 91 -9.81 -5.52 -11.68
N VAL A 92 -9.12 -5.19 -10.59
CA VAL A 92 -9.42 -5.75 -9.26
C VAL A 92 -10.83 -5.39 -8.79
N VAL A 93 -11.29 -4.15 -9.05
CA VAL A 93 -12.62 -3.68 -8.69
C VAL A 93 -13.71 -4.32 -9.56
N GLU A 94 -13.47 -4.54 -10.84
CA GLU A 94 -14.41 -5.20 -11.76
C GLU A 94 -14.62 -6.67 -11.37
N ILE A 95 -13.58 -7.36 -10.91
CA ILE A 95 -13.66 -8.74 -10.40
C ILE A 95 -14.43 -8.79 -9.07
N ASP A 96 -14.17 -7.85 -8.17
CA ASP A 96 -14.76 -7.84 -6.81
C ASP A 96 -15.21 -6.43 -6.39
N PRO A 97 -16.35 -5.95 -6.86
CA PRO A 97 -16.82 -4.59 -6.59
C PRO A 97 -17.02 -4.25 -5.11
N THR A 98 -17.37 -5.25 -4.29
CA THR A 98 -17.77 -5.08 -2.88
C THR A 98 -16.71 -5.53 -1.87
N GLU A 99 -15.50 -5.91 -2.33
CA GLU A 99 -14.36 -6.30 -1.47
C GLU A 99 -14.65 -7.55 -0.61
N GLN A 100 -15.17 -8.58 -1.24
CA GLN A 100 -15.40 -9.86 -0.57
C GLN A 100 -14.14 -10.76 -0.60
N ASN A 101 -13.35 -10.68 -1.68
CA ASN A 101 -12.21 -11.54 -1.95
C ASN A 101 -11.04 -10.80 -2.60
N GLU A 102 -10.99 -10.79 -3.94
CA GLU A 102 -9.85 -10.32 -4.75
C GLU A 102 -9.49 -8.87 -4.45
N ARG A 103 -10.47 -8.00 -4.27
CA ARG A 103 -10.24 -6.59 -3.97
C ARG A 103 -9.50 -6.36 -2.66
N ALA A 104 -9.53 -7.33 -1.74
CA ALA A 104 -8.76 -7.25 -0.52
C ALA A 104 -7.24 -7.21 -0.77
N THR A 105 -6.76 -7.70 -1.93
CA THR A 105 -5.33 -7.63 -2.30
C THR A 105 -4.81 -6.21 -2.41
N LEU A 106 -5.67 -5.23 -2.71
CA LEU A 106 -5.33 -3.80 -2.65
C LEU A 106 -4.87 -3.34 -1.25
N ASN A 107 -5.17 -4.12 -0.21
CA ASN A 107 -4.76 -3.84 1.17
C ASN A 107 -3.36 -4.42 1.51
N PHE A 108 -2.53 -4.76 0.53
CA PHE A 108 -1.14 -5.12 0.78
C PHE A 108 -0.42 -4.00 1.55
N GLY A 109 0.25 -4.35 2.64
CA GLY A 109 0.87 -3.39 3.55
C GLY A 109 -0.08 -2.69 4.53
N HIS A 110 -1.39 -2.71 4.32
CA HIS A 110 -2.34 -1.96 5.13
C HIS A 110 -2.50 -2.48 6.56
N THR A 111 -2.36 -3.78 6.79
CA THR A 111 -2.53 -4.36 8.13
C THR A 111 -1.58 -3.72 9.14
N LEU A 112 -0.29 -3.68 8.82
CA LEU A 112 0.72 -3.02 9.65
C LEU A 112 0.71 -1.50 9.43
N GLY A 113 0.47 -1.04 8.20
CA GLY A 113 0.45 0.38 7.85
C GLY A 113 -0.62 1.17 8.60
N HIS A 114 -1.85 0.67 8.72
CA HIS A 114 -2.91 1.32 9.50
C HIS A 114 -2.61 1.35 11.01
N ALA A 115 -2.01 0.28 11.54
CA ALA A 115 -1.59 0.26 12.94
C ALA A 115 -0.54 1.35 13.20
N ILE A 116 0.45 1.48 12.32
CA ILE A 116 1.47 2.52 12.37
C ILE A 116 0.84 3.91 12.23
N GLU A 117 -0.03 4.12 11.24
CA GLU A 117 -0.73 5.39 11.00
C GLU A 117 -1.48 5.86 12.24
N LYS A 118 -2.23 4.95 12.89
CA LYS A 118 -2.98 5.23 14.11
C LYS A 118 -2.05 5.59 15.27
N LEU A 119 -0.99 4.82 15.50
CA LEU A 119 -0.04 5.06 16.59
C LEU A 119 0.78 6.34 16.37
N LYS A 120 0.97 6.75 15.12
CA LYS A 120 1.55 8.06 14.75
C LYS A 120 0.54 9.20 14.82
N ASN A 121 -0.66 8.99 15.37
CA ASN A 121 -1.71 10.01 15.47
C ASN A 121 -1.97 10.71 14.13
N PHE A 122 -1.92 9.96 13.02
CA PHE A 122 -2.13 10.46 11.65
C PHE A 122 -1.17 11.59 11.21
N THR A 123 -0.03 11.75 11.88
CA THR A 123 1.01 12.73 11.50
C THR A 123 1.89 12.25 10.35
N MET A 124 1.93 10.94 10.10
CA MET A 124 2.60 10.33 8.96
C MET A 124 1.60 10.08 7.84
N LEU A 125 1.97 10.39 6.60
CA LEU A 125 1.09 10.23 5.44
C LEU A 125 0.66 8.76 5.28
N HIS A 126 -0.62 8.55 4.96
CA HIS A 126 -1.18 7.22 4.75
C HIS A 126 -0.35 6.35 3.80
N GLY A 127 -0.01 6.88 2.61
CA GLY A 127 0.80 6.14 1.63
C GLY A 127 2.22 5.79 2.13
N HIS A 128 2.81 6.61 3.00
CA HIS A 128 4.07 6.28 3.66
C HIS A 128 3.90 5.13 4.66
N CYS A 129 2.83 5.16 5.47
CA CYS A 129 2.52 4.07 6.40
C CYS A 129 2.28 2.75 5.67
N VAL A 130 1.51 2.79 4.59
CA VAL A 130 1.23 1.62 3.74
C VAL A 130 2.50 1.08 3.10
N ALA A 131 3.37 1.95 2.57
CA ALA A 131 4.62 1.54 1.95
C ALA A 131 5.57 0.85 2.95
N VAL A 132 5.70 1.38 4.16
CA VAL A 132 6.51 0.75 5.22
C VAL A 132 5.88 -0.57 5.67
N GLY A 133 4.54 -0.62 5.80
CA GLY A 133 3.82 -1.86 6.07
C GLY A 133 3.99 -2.91 4.97
N ALA A 134 4.07 -2.49 3.70
CA ALA A 134 4.36 -3.36 2.57
C ALA A 134 5.80 -3.90 2.63
N LEU A 135 6.78 -3.06 3.03
CA LEU A 135 8.16 -3.50 3.23
C LEU A 135 8.25 -4.58 4.32
N ALA A 136 7.54 -4.42 5.43
CA ALA A 136 7.45 -5.45 6.47
C ALA A 136 6.77 -6.73 5.93
N ALA A 137 5.67 -6.62 5.19
CA ALA A 137 4.99 -7.77 4.59
C ALA A 137 5.88 -8.51 3.58
N MET A 138 6.71 -7.81 2.78
CA MET A 138 7.70 -8.43 1.90
C MET A 138 8.76 -9.21 2.67
N ASN A 139 9.15 -8.77 3.86
CA ASN A 139 10.07 -9.54 4.70
C ASN A 139 9.43 -10.85 5.20
N ILE A 140 8.13 -10.87 5.52
CA ILE A 140 7.40 -12.12 5.80
C ILE A 140 7.44 -13.02 4.55
N CYS A 141 7.14 -12.48 3.37
CA CYS A 141 7.19 -13.25 2.12
C CYS A 141 8.57 -13.84 1.87
N LYS A 142 9.64 -13.08 2.15
CA LYS A 142 11.03 -13.57 2.01
C LYS A 142 11.34 -14.72 2.99
N GLU A 143 10.95 -14.60 4.26
CA GLU A 143 11.13 -15.68 5.23
C GLU A 143 10.43 -16.98 4.82
N ARG A 144 9.32 -16.86 4.12
CA ARG A 144 8.55 -17.97 3.54
C ARG A 144 9.10 -18.46 2.19
N GLY A 145 10.17 -17.84 1.67
CA GLY A 145 10.79 -18.21 0.39
C GLY A 145 9.99 -17.80 -0.85
N LEU A 146 9.04 -16.85 -0.72
CA LEU A 146 8.14 -16.42 -1.78
C LEU A 146 8.71 -15.25 -2.60
N VAL A 147 9.49 -14.38 -1.95
CA VAL A 147 10.18 -13.23 -2.57
C VAL A 147 11.66 -13.28 -2.24
N LYS A 148 12.49 -12.73 -3.12
CA LYS A 148 13.94 -12.69 -2.95
C LYS A 148 14.41 -11.38 -2.31
N GLN A 149 15.62 -11.37 -1.78
CA GLN A 149 16.21 -10.17 -1.18
C GLN A 149 16.38 -9.02 -2.18
N ASP A 150 16.80 -9.34 -3.41
CA ASP A 150 16.98 -8.34 -4.48
C ASP A 150 15.67 -7.63 -4.85
N GLU A 151 14.52 -8.33 -4.77
CA GLU A 151 13.21 -7.72 -4.99
C GLU A 151 12.82 -6.76 -3.85
N ILE A 152 13.17 -7.09 -2.61
CA ILE A 152 13.01 -6.19 -1.46
C ILE A 152 13.92 -4.98 -1.60
N ASP A 153 15.17 -5.18 -1.98
CA ASP A 153 16.15 -4.11 -2.16
C ASP A 153 15.71 -3.16 -3.28
N ALA A 154 15.15 -3.70 -4.38
CA ALA A 154 14.59 -2.91 -5.46
C ALA A 154 13.39 -2.05 -5.00
N TYR A 155 12.49 -2.63 -4.21
CA TYR A 155 11.37 -1.89 -3.64
C TYR A 155 11.85 -0.78 -2.69
N LYS A 156 12.78 -1.12 -1.80
CA LYS A 156 13.36 -0.15 -0.86
C LYS A 156 14.08 0.98 -1.58
N ALA A 157 14.83 0.68 -2.64
CA ALA A 157 15.49 1.70 -3.46
C ALA A 157 14.49 2.66 -4.14
N LEU A 158 13.32 2.14 -4.58
CA LEU A 158 12.24 3.00 -5.09
C LEU A 158 11.63 3.87 -4.00
N MET A 159 11.38 3.31 -2.80
CA MET A 159 10.91 4.09 -1.66
C MET A 159 11.84 5.26 -1.38
N GLU A 160 13.14 5.00 -1.23
CA GLU A 160 14.17 6.01 -0.98
C GLU A 160 14.22 7.06 -2.09
N TYR A 161 14.13 6.62 -3.35
CA TYR A 161 14.18 7.52 -4.51
C TYR A 161 13.00 8.50 -4.51
N PHE A 162 11.81 8.06 -4.09
CA PHE A 162 10.61 8.91 -3.99
C PHE A 162 10.40 9.51 -2.59
N PHE A 163 11.44 9.56 -1.77
CA PHE A 163 11.40 10.13 -0.41
C PHE A 163 10.35 9.48 0.51
N ILE A 164 10.03 8.22 0.27
CA ILE A 164 9.17 7.43 1.14
C ILE A 164 10.04 6.83 2.25
N PRO A 165 9.69 6.98 3.53
CA PRO A 165 10.46 6.39 4.62
C PRO A 165 10.57 4.87 4.49
N THR A 166 11.75 4.32 4.76
CA THR A 166 12.00 2.88 4.80
C THR A 166 12.11 2.33 6.22
N SER A 167 11.95 3.21 7.20
CA SER A 167 11.99 2.85 8.62
C SER A 167 11.15 3.83 9.44
N ILE A 168 10.80 3.39 10.66
CA ILE A 168 10.01 4.15 11.63
C ILE A 168 10.74 4.20 12.96
N SER A 169 10.65 5.35 13.64
CA SER A 169 11.16 5.56 15.00
C SER A 169 10.00 5.84 15.97
N GLY A 170 10.24 5.68 17.27
CA GLY A 170 9.30 6.06 18.33
C GLY A 170 8.04 5.20 18.41
N LEU A 171 8.06 4.00 17.87
CA LEU A 171 7.08 2.94 18.09
C LEU A 171 7.82 1.65 18.43
N ASN A 172 7.14 0.73 19.09
CA ASN A 172 7.66 -0.61 19.34
C ASN A 172 6.76 -1.69 18.71
N THR A 173 7.31 -2.87 18.55
CA THR A 173 6.68 -4.01 17.89
C THR A 173 5.39 -4.43 18.59
N GLU A 174 5.38 -4.47 19.93
CA GLU A 174 4.21 -4.92 20.69
C GLU A 174 3.02 -3.98 20.51
N GLU A 175 3.25 -2.66 20.52
CA GLU A 175 2.22 -1.66 20.32
C GLU A 175 1.59 -1.78 18.92
N VAL A 176 2.43 -1.95 17.88
CA VAL A 176 1.94 -2.11 16.50
C VAL A 176 1.12 -3.39 16.36
N ILE A 177 1.59 -4.52 16.90
CA ILE A 177 0.84 -5.78 16.85
C ILE A 177 -0.47 -5.69 17.65
N ALA A 178 -0.45 -5.04 18.82
CA ALA A 178 -1.67 -4.83 19.59
C ALA A 178 -2.69 -3.97 18.81
N ALA A 179 -2.21 -2.95 18.09
CA ALA A 179 -3.08 -2.09 17.28
C ALA A 179 -3.71 -2.82 16.10
N THR A 180 -3.04 -3.84 15.51
CA THR A 180 -3.63 -4.64 14.41
C THR A 180 -4.85 -5.44 14.86
N LYS A 181 -4.92 -5.85 16.13
CA LYS A 181 -6.04 -6.63 16.67
C LYS A 181 -7.34 -5.83 16.80
N ASN A 182 -7.24 -4.51 16.82
CA ASN A 182 -8.39 -3.59 16.92
C ASN A 182 -8.94 -3.18 15.55
N ASP A 183 -8.38 -3.68 14.45
CA ASP A 183 -8.88 -3.40 13.10
C ASP A 183 -10.11 -4.28 12.82
N LYS A 184 -11.15 -3.69 12.16
CA LYS A 184 -12.40 -4.35 11.75
C LYS A 184 -12.19 -5.55 10.81
N LYS A 185 -10.95 -5.83 10.40
CA LYS A 185 -10.56 -6.94 9.52
C LYS A 185 -10.38 -8.29 10.21
N MET A 186 -10.66 -8.37 11.52
CA MET A 186 -10.67 -9.65 12.24
C MET A 186 -11.95 -10.43 11.94
N GLU A 187 -11.85 -11.46 11.12
CA GLU A 187 -12.87 -12.50 11.02
C GLU A 187 -12.57 -13.60 12.05
N ALA A 188 -13.44 -13.78 13.04
CA ALA A 188 -13.32 -14.82 14.07
C ALA A 188 -11.96 -14.88 14.82
N GLY A 189 -11.33 -13.74 15.05
CA GLY A 189 -10.04 -13.69 15.79
C GLY A 189 -8.79 -13.92 14.93
N VAL A 190 -8.93 -14.11 13.62
CA VAL A 190 -7.83 -14.31 12.68
C VAL A 190 -7.55 -13.02 11.91
N ILE A 191 -6.31 -12.57 11.89
CA ILE A 191 -5.89 -11.40 11.12
C ILE A 191 -5.75 -11.81 9.65
N LYS A 192 -6.45 -11.10 8.78
CA LYS A 192 -6.34 -11.26 7.33
C LYS A 192 -5.16 -10.44 6.81
N PHE A 193 -4.08 -11.12 6.44
CA PHE A 193 -2.94 -10.52 5.78
C PHE A 193 -3.06 -10.61 4.27
N ILE A 194 -2.46 -9.65 3.58
CA ILE A 194 -2.16 -9.78 2.15
C ILE A 194 -0.66 -9.97 2.02
N LEU A 195 -0.26 -11.04 1.35
CA LEU A 195 1.12 -11.39 1.06
C LEU A 195 1.33 -11.51 -0.45
N LEU A 196 2.58 -11.58 -0.89
CA LEU A 196 2.96 -11.88 -2.27
C LEU A 196 3.42 -13.33 -2.36
N ASP A 197 2.96 -14.09 -3.34
CA ASP A 197 3.60 -15.35 -3.72
C ASP A 197 4.77 -15.11 -4.68
N ARG A 198 4.77 -13.96 -5.36
CA ARG A 198 5.84 -13.35 -6.14
C ARG A 198 5.54 -11.88 -6.38
N VAL A 199 6.53 -11.09 -6.75
CA VAL A 199 6.27 -9.71 -7.21
C VAL A 199 5.36 -9.74 -8.45
N GLY A 200 4.29 -8.96 -8.41
CA GLY A 200 3.23 -8.93 -9.41
C GLY A 200 2.04 -9.84 -9.10
N HIS A 201 2.02 -10.54 -7.97
CA HIS A 201 0.85 -11.32 -7.59
C HIS A 201 0.69 -11.41 -6.07
N ALA A 202 -0.44 -10.90 -5.57
CA ALA A 202 -0.80 -10.92 -4.16
C ALA A 202 -1.93 -11.92 -3.88
N TYR A 203 -1.96 -12.43 -2.66
CA TYR A 203 -3.00 -13.34 -2.18
C TYR A 203 -3.36 -13.05 -0.72
N ILE A 204 -4.51 -13.57 -0.30
CA ILE A 204 -4.99 -13.45 1.07
C ILE A 204 -4.41 -14.57 1.91
N ASP A 205 -3.71 -14.22 2.98
CA ASP A 205 -3.16 -15.15 3.96
C ASP A 205 -3.84 -14.98 5.33
N ARG A 206 -4.10 -16.09 6.00
CA ARG A 206 -4.69 -16.15 7.34
C ARG A 206 -3.81 -16.90 8.35
N THR A 207 -2.57 -17.19 7.96
CA THR A 207 -1.65 -18.02 8.74
C THR A 207 -0.47 -17.24 9.31
N VAL A 208 -0.38 -15.93 9.02
CA VAL A 208 0.69 -15.08 9.56
C VAL A 208 0.64 -15.09 11.08
N THR A 209 1.76 -15.48 11.68
CA THR A 209 1.92 -15.60 13.12
C THR A 209 2.39 -14.28 13.76
N LYS A 210 2.24 -14.19 15.08
CA LYS A 210 2.77 -13.06 15.85
C LYS A 210 4.29 -12.95 15.69
N ASP A 211 5.00 -14.08 15.74
CA ASP A 211 6.46 -14.12 15.62
C ASP A 211 6.95 -13.63 14.24
N GLU A 212 6.24 -13.96 13.16
CA GLU A 212 6.54 -13.44 11.83
C GLU A 212 6.35 -11.92 11.77
N MET A 213 5.28 -11.40 12.38
CA MET A 213 5.05 -9.96 12.47
C MET A 213 6.15 -9.26 13.27
N GLU A 214 6.58 -9.85 14.40
CA GLU A 214 7.66 -9.30 15.24
C GLU A 214 8.97 -9.20 14.46
N ARG A 215 9.38 -10.26 13.77
CA ARG A 215 10.60 -10.25 12.95
C ARG A 215 10.50 -9.25 11.79
N ALA A 216 9.35 -9.20 11.11
CA ALA A 216 9.15 -8.26 10.01
C ALA A 216 9.20 -6.81 10.48
N LEU A 217 8.54 -6.48 11.61
CA LEU A 217 8.57 -5.15 12.20
C LEU A 217 9.98 -4.74 12.66
N ALA A 218 10.77 -5.68 13.18
CA ALA A 218 12.15 -5.41 13.55
C ALA A 218 13.02 -4.93 12.38
N THR A 219 12.66 -5.25 11.13
CA THR A 219 13.40 -4.80 9.94
C THR A 219 13.14 -3.34 9.57
N ILE A 220 12.04 -2.76 10.07
CA ILE A 220 11.59 -1.39 9.73
C ILE A 220 11.66 -0.42 10.90
N PHE A 221 11.98 -0.86 12.11
CA PHE A 221 12.19 0.02 13.25
C PHE A 221 13.66 0.47 13.37
N ARG A 222 13.82 1.72 13.86
CA ARG A 222 15.10 2.34 14.25
C ARG A 222 15.06 2.77 15.68
#